data_d14ae14503fc3ce2df6e2b2b6d201a86
#
_entry.id   d14ae14503fc3ce2df6e2b2b6d201a86
#
_cell.length_a   1.000
_cell.length_b   1.000
_cell.length_c   1.000
_cell.angle_alpha   90.00
_cell.angle_beta   90.00
_cell.angle_gamma   90.00
#
_symmetry.space_group_name_H-M   'P 1'
#
loop_
_entity.id
_entity.type
_entity.pdbx_description
1 polymer ?
#
loop_
_entity_poly.entity_id
_entity_poly.type
_entity_poly.pdbx_seq_one_letter_code
_entity_poly.pdbx_strand_id
1 'polypeptide(L)'
;EKEVVFGTEFSFDPPASDAKDGMFVGWYTGTNGTGVPLTDVDGVGLKPWNSVADVYIYPYYSSNALSFTLKADDTYQVIKGLDIAKFNKITVPATYNGKKVSTIGANAFNSCNTITVINIPDSIEIIEVSTAFRNMKNLIAVNIYETGTINAPRYSSDDGVLYANDVAGKEISYFPAGKSGEYAILPDTIRIPAKVFYQV
;
A
#
# COMPACT_ATOMS: atom_id res chain seq x y z
N GLU A 1 29.25 0.70 -4.97
CA GLU A 1 29.24 1.52 -6.21
C GLU A 1 28.46 0.77 -7.27
N LYS A 2 27.53 1.43 -7.95
CA LYS A 2 26.72 0.83 -9.01
C LYS A 2 26.80 1.72 -10.24
N GLU A 3 27.17 1.14 -11.37
CA GLU A 3 27.17 1.84 -12.64
C GLU A 3 25.76 1.84 -13.26
N VAL A 4 25.33 2.98 -13.78
CA VAL A 4 24.07 3.16 -14.47
C VAL A 4 24.34 3.86 -15.81
N VAL A 5 23.80 3.31 -16.89
CA VAL A 5 24.00 3.84 -18.24
C VAL A 5 23.08 5.04 -18.48
N PHE A 6 23.61 6.13 -19.04
CA PHE A 6 22.86 7.31 -19.40
C PHE A 6 21.69 6.99 -20.34
N GLY A 7 20.52 7.51 -20.04
CA GLY A 7 19.31 7.34 -20.84
C GLY A 7 18.59 5.99 -20.66
N THR A 8 19.09 5.11 -19.76
CA THR A 8 18.45 3.82 -19.48
C THR A 8 17.60 3.84 -18.21
N GLU A 9 16.64 2.93 -18.13
CA GLU A 9 15.94 2.63 -16.88
C GLU A 9 16.92 1.99 -15.88
N PHE A 10 16.70 2.22 -14.60
CA PHE A 10 17.54 1.71 -13.52
C PHE A 10 16.71 1.35 -12.28
N SER A 11 17.31 0.58 -11.41
CA SER A 11 16.77 0.31 -10.07
C SER A 11 17.89 0.19 -9.05
N PHE A 12 17.60 0.58 -7.82
CA PHE A 12 18.44 0.37 -6.65
C PHE A 12 17.63 -0.35 -5.60
N ASP A 13 18.11 -1.50 -5.11
CA ASP A 13 17.40 -2.24 -4.08
C ASP A 13 17.14 -1.34 -2.87
N PRO A 14 15.91 -1.31 -2.35
CA PRO A 14 15.62 -0.64 -1.09
C PRO A 14 16.54 -1.20 0.01
N PRO A 15 17.13 -0.34 0.87
CA PRO A 15 17.96 -0.86 1.93
C PRO A 15 17.11 -1.63 2.93
N ALA A 16 17.69 -2.63 3.59
CA ALA A 16 17.03 -3.29 4.70
C ALA A 16 16.69 -2.23 5.77
N SER A 17 15.39 -2.00 5.99
CA SER A 17 14.94 -1.01 6.97
C SER A 17 14.84 -1.66 8.34
N ASP A 18 15.43 -1.05 9.35
CA ASP A 18 14.93 -1.21 10.70
C ASP A 18 13.57 -0.50 10.78
N ALA A 19 12.55 -1.19 11.34
CA ALA A 19 11.20 -0.65 11.50
C ALA A 19 11.14 0.70 12.29
N LYS A 20 12.26 1.12 12.85
CA LYS A 20 12.44 2.39 13.56
C LYS A 20 12.51 3.61 12.63
N ASP A 21 12.94 3.42 11.38
CA ASP A 21 13.18 4.54 10.46
C ASP A 21 11.93 4.90 9.63
N GLY A 22 10.86 4.12 9.78
CA GLY A 22 9.64 4.31 9.00
C GLY A 22 9.63 3.51 7.70
N MET A 23 8.73 3.87 6.79
CA MET A 23 8.62 3.24 5.47
C MET A 23 9.61 3.89 4.51
N PHE A 24 10.33 3.07 3.74
CA PHE A 24 11.19 3.56 2.65
C PHE A 24 10.33 4.28 1.59
N VAL A 25 10.74 5.47 1.22
CA VAL A 25 10.05 6.32 0.23
C VAL A 25 10.74 6.25 -1.12
N GLY A 26 12.05 6.12 -1.13
CA GLY A 26 12.88 6.10 -2.34
C GLY A 26 14.31 6.58 -2.08
N TRP A 27 15.11 6.56 -3.13
CA TRP A 27 16.45 7.14 -3.15
C TRP A 27 16.40 8.58 -3.65
N TYR A 28 17.15 9.46 -2.99
CA TYR A 28 17.20 10.91 -3.25
C TYR A 28 18.63 11.40 -3.43
N THR A 29 18.84 12.53 -4.12
CA THR A 29 20.15 13.16 -4.25
C THR A 29 20.59 13.94 -3.00
N GLY A 30 19.72 14.07 -2.01
CA GLY A 30 20.00 14.74 -0.74
C GLY A 30 19.47 13.96 0.45
N THR A 31 20.04 14.21 1.63
CA THR A 31 19.63 13.55 2.88
C THR A 31 18.23 13.93 3.32
N ASN A 32 17.56 13.04 4.09
CA ASN A 32 16.21 13.27 4.65
C ASN A 32 15.14 13.66 3.62
N GLY A 33 15.21 13.08 2.41
CA GLY A 33 14.24 13.35 1.34
C GLY A 33 14.38 14.72 0.68
N THR A 34 15.52 15.38 0.88
CA THR A 34 15.85 16.62 0.16
C THR A 34 16.45 16.31 -1.22
N GLY A 35 16.59 17.33 -2.08
CA GLY A 35 17.10 17.15 -3.43
C GLY A 35 16.06 16.52 -4.37
N VAL A 36 16.52 15.80 -5.38
CA VAL A 36 15.68 15.20 -6.42
C VAL A 36 15.35 13.76 -6.03
N PRO A 37 14.08 13.34 -6.04
CA PRO A 37 13.72 11.94 -5.93
C PRO A 37 14.18 11.18 -7.18
N LEU A 38 14.84 10.05 -6.99
CA LEU A 38 15.40 9.23 -8.06
C LEU A 38 14.59 7.97 -8.30
N THR A 39 14.07 7.35 -7.24
CA THR A 39 13.30 6.10 -7.32
C THR A 39 11.99 6.19 -6.56
N ASP A 40 11.13 5.23 -6.81
CA ASP A 40 9.95 4.93 -5.99
C ASP A 40 10.31 4.05 -4.76
N VAL A 41 9.27 3.58 -4.06
CA VAL A 41 9.40 2.74 -2.85
C VAL A 41 9.92 1.33 -3.13
N ASP A 42 9.84 0.86 -4.35
CA ASP A 42 10.39 -0.43 -4.79
C ASP A 42 11.82 -0.26 -5.35
N GLY A 43 12.36 0.97 -5.31
CA GLY A 43 13.70 1.30 -5.80
C GLY A 43 13.79 1.45 -7.32
N VAL A 44 12.65 1.47 -8.01
CA VAL A 44 12.59 1.64 -9.49
C VAL A 44 12.75 3.11 -9.84
N GLY A 45 13.59 3.42 -10.83
CA GLY A 45 13.85 4.78 -11.28
C GLY A 45 12.58 5.48 -11.78
N LEU A 46 12.35 6.70 -11.29
CA LEU A 46 11.19 7.52 -11.69
C LEU A 46 11.28 8.04 -13.13
N LYS A 47 12.50 8.09 -13.67
CA LYS A 47 12.82 8.48 -15.04
C LYS A 47 14.11 7.78 -15.45
N PRO A 48 14.39 7.64 -16.76
CA PRO A 48 15.70 7.17 -17.22
C PRO A 48 16.83 7.99 -16.61
N TRP A 49 17.97 7.33 -16.36
CA TRP A 49 19.15 7.99 -15.76
C TRP A 49 19.67 9.11 -16.66
N ASN A 50 19.81 10.31 -16.11
CA ASN A 50 20.19 11.50 -16.88
C ASN A 50 21.45 12.23 -16.37
N SER A 51 22.22 11.60 -15.47
CA SER A 51 23.49 12.16 -15.01
C SER A 51 24.66 11.49 -15.71
N VAL A 52 25.65 12.31 -16.11
CA VAL A 52 26.96 11.87 -16.66
C VAL A 52 28.07 11.97 -15.63
N ALA A 53 27.76 12.41 -14.41
CA ALA A 53 28.68 12.55 -13.31
C ALA A 53 28.27 11.62 -12.16
N ASP A 54 29.21 11.34 -11.27
CA ASP A 54 28.93 10.60 -10.03
C ASP A 54 27.89 11.34 -9.20
N VAL A 55 26.90 10.61 -8.74
CA VAL A 55 25.84 11.12 -7.88
C VAL A 55 25.78 10.32 -6.60
N TYR A 56 25.90 11.00 -5.48
CA TYR A 56 25.61 10.39 -4.18
C TYR A 56 24.11 10.28 -3.98
N ILE A 57 23.65 9.11 -3.55
CA ILE A 57 22.26 8.84 -3.29
C ILE A 57 22.04 8.47 -1.82
N TYR A 58 20.91 8.89 -1.29
CA TYR A 58 20.57 8.73 0.12
C TYR A 58 19.17 8.10 0.23
N PRO A 59 19.02 7.08 1.07
CA PRO A 59 17.69 6.52 1.32
C PRO A 59 16.86 7.52 2.14
N TYR A 60 15.59 7.65 1.80
CA TYR A 60 14.63 8.42 2.58
C TYR A 60 13.55 7.50 3.15
N TYR A 61 13.29 7.66 4.43
CA TYR A 61 12.24 6.96 5.18
C TYR A 61 11.25 7.98 5.74
N SER A 62 9.96 7.62 5.77
CA SER A 62 8.93 8.44 6.43
C SER A 62 8.14 7.60 7.42
N SER A 63 8.10 8.04 8.66
CA SER A 63 7.24 7.48 9.70
C SER A 63 5.80 8.01 9.62
N ASN A 64 5.54 8.99 8.75
CA ASN A 64 4.26 9.71 8.66
C ASN A 64 3.39 9.28 7.48
N ALA A 65 3.69 8.14 6.82
CA ALA A 65 2.84 7.60 5.75
C ALA A 65 1.48 7.16 6.29
N LEU A 66 1.48 6.54 7.46
CA LEU A 66 0.30 6.08 8.17
C LEU A 66 0.25 6.69 9.58
N SER A 67 -0.95 6.90 10.08
CA SER A 67 -1.20 7.28 11.47
C SER A 67 -2.01 6.19 12.16
N PHE A 68 -1.72 5.96 13.44
CA PHE A 68 -2.31 4.89 14.22
C PHE A 68 -3.02 5.43 15.45
N THR A 69 -4.26 4.99 15.69
CA THR A 69 -5.05 5.35 16.87
C THR A 69 -5.31 4.09 17.69
N LEU A 70 -4.94 4.11 18.96
CA LEU A 70 -5.25 3.02 19.89
C LEU A 70 -6.75 2.98 20.18
N LYS A 71 -7.35 1.81 20.03
CA LYS A 71 -8.75 1.56 20.29
C LYS A 71 -8.98 1.04 21.74
N ALA A 72 -10.22 1.03 22.18
CA ALA A 72 -10.59 0.54 23.51
C ALA A 72 -10.33 -0.97 23.71
N ASP A 73 -10.27 -1.75 22.63
CA ASP A 73 -9.97 -3.19 22.62
C ASP A 73 -8.45 -3.50 22.62
N ASP A 74 -7.62 -2.50 22.89
CA ASP A 74 -6.17 -2.59 22.92
C ASP A 74 -5.51 -2.94 21.58
N THR A 75 -6.21 -2.70 20.45
CA THR A 75 -5.69 -2.81 19.09
C THR A 75 -5.56 -1.43 18.44
N TYR A 76 -4.88 -1.36 17.30
CA TYR A 76 -4.76 -0.11 16.54
C TYR A 76 -5.69 -0.07 15.33
N GLN A 77 -6.25 1.12 15.11
CA GLN A 77 -6.83 1.54 13.84
C GLN A 77 -5.80 2.35 13.06
N VAL A 78 -5.66 2.07 11.76
CA VAL A 78 -4.81 2.85 10.87
C VAL A 78 -5.65 3.81 10.02
N ILE A 79 -5.15 5.01 9.85
CA ILE A 79 -5.63 6.05 8.96
C ILE A 79 -4.44 6.66 8.19
N LYS A 80 -4.70 7.51 7.20
CA LYS A 80 -3.63 8.18 6.45
C LYS A 80 -2.80 9.11 7.33
N GLY A 81 -1.50 9.08 7.12
CA GLY A 81 -0.57 10.03 7.70
C GLY A 81 -0.33 11.25 6.79
N LEU A 82 0.47 12.19 7.28
CA LEU A 82 0.74 13.46 6.59
C LEU A 82 1.51 13.28 5.28
N ASP A 83 2.40 12.28 5.22
CA ASP A 83 3.30 12.07 4.09
C ASP A 83 2.79 11.04 3.08
N ILE A 84 1.57 10.55 3.22
CA ILE A 84 1.02 9.46 2.41
C ILE A 84 1.09 9.74 0.89
N ALA A 85 1.00 10.99 0.48
CA ALA A 85 1.07 11.40 -0.91
C ALA A 85 2.46 11.23 -1.56
N LYS A 86 3.50 10.96 -0.77
CA LYS A 86 4.85 10.67 -1.25
C LYS A 86 5.00 9.22 -1.76
N PHE A 87 4.01 8.36 -1.47
CA PHE A 87 4.06 6.93 -1.75
C PHE A 87 3.17 6.58 -2.95
N ASN A 88 3.64 5.63 -3.77
CA ASN A 88 2.83 4.98 -4.80
C ASN A 88 2.31 3.61 -4.34
N LYS A 89 2.91 3.04 -3.29
CA LYS A 89 2.53 1.77 -2.68
C LYS A 89 2.58 1.89 -1.16
N ILE A 90 1.60 1.33 -0.48
CA ILE A 90 1.52 1.29 0.98
C ILE A 90 1.42 -0.15 1.46
N THR A 91 2.19 -0.49 2.47
CA THR A 91 2.01 -1.72 3.24
C THR A 91 1.62 -1.38 4.67
N VAL A 92 0.41 -1.79 5.05
CA VAL A 92 -0.08 -1.64 6.43
C VAL A 92 0.59 -2.70 7.29
N PRO A 93 1.27 -2.34 8.39
CA PRO A 93 1.90 -3.32 9.26
C PRO A 93 0.85 -4.13 10.05
N ALA A 94 1.14 -5.40 10.34
CA ALA A 94 0.29 -6.24 11.17
C ALA A 94 0.27 -5.80 12.65
N THR A 95 1.36 -5.17 13.10
CA THR A 95 1.50 -4.66 14.47
C THR A 95 2.08 -3.25 14.48
N TYR A 96 1.72 -2.47 15.49
CA TYR A 96 2.30 -1.15 15.76
C TYR A 96 2.50 -1.01 17.28
N ASN A 97 3.68 -0.59 17.72
CA ASN A 97 4.06 -0.51 19.14
C ASN A 97 3.76 -1.81 19.91
N GLY A 98 4.02 -2.97 19.30
CA GLY A 98 3.83 -4.28 19.90
C GLY A 98 2.36 -4.76 19.98
N LYS A 99 1.39 -3.99 19.46
CA LYS A 99 -0.04 -4.33 19.48
C LYS A 99 -0.55 -4.55 18.06
N LYS A 100 -1.59 -5.37 17.92
CA LYS A 100 -2.23 -5.70 16.65
C LYS A 100 -2.82 -4.45 15.97
N VAL A 101 -2.63 -4.33 14.67
CA VAL A 101 -3.41 -3.44 13.82
C VAL A 101 -4.61 -4.25 13.31
N SER A 102 -5.80 -3.90 13.77
CA SER A 102 -7.04 -4.66 13.50
C SER A 102 -8.00 -3.97 12.53
N THR A 103 -7.83 -2.67 12.31
CA THR A 103 -8.83 -1.87 11.59
C THR A 103 -8.20 -0.92 10.59
N ILE A 104 -8.71 -0.94 9.35
CA ILE A 104 -8.55 0.14 8.38
C ILE A 104 -9.69 1.12 8.60
N GLY A 105 -9.37 2.31 9.12
CA GLY A 105 -10.36 3.29 9.53
C GLY A 105 -11.03 4.04 8.39
N ALA A 106 -12.06 4.78 8.73
CA ALA A 106 -12.75 5.65 7.79
C ALA A 106 -11.77 6.66 7.16
N ASN A 107 -11.89 6.85 5.86
CA ASN A 107 -11.04 7.75 5.06
C ASN A 107 -9.53 7.44 5.11
N ALA A 108 -9.12 6.23 5.52
CA ALA A 108 -7.73 5.84 5.68
C ALA A 108 -6.87 6.14 4.44
N PHE A 109 -7.42 6.01 3.25
CA PHE A 109 -6.74 6.29 1.98
C PHE A 109 -7.55 7.21 1.07
N ASN A 110 -8.61 7.84 1.58
CA ASN A 110 -9.48 8.70 0.76
C ASN A 110 -8.69 9.74 -0.03
N SER A 111 -8.93 9.77 -1.36
CA SER A 111 -8.30 10.70 -2.31
C SER A 111 -6.77 10.61 -2.39
N CYS A 112 -6.16 9.47 -2.00
CA CYS A 112 -4.72 9.24 -2.12
C CYS A 112 -4.39 8.76 -3.55
N ASN A 113 -4.48 9.65 -4.53
CA ASN A 113 -4.36 9.31 -5.96
C ASN A 113 -2.91 9.02 -6.42
N THR A 114 -1.90 9.20 -5.59
CA THR A 114 -0.53 8.73 -5.84
C THR A 114 -0.38 7.23 -5.63
N ILE A 115 -1.24 6.63 -4.79
CA ILE A 115 -1.16 5.22 -4.43
C ILE A 115 -1.84 4.38 -5.50
N THR A 116 -1.10 3.38 -6.00
CA THR A 116 -1.58 2.39 -6.96
C THR A 116 -1.79 1.01 -6.33
N VAL A 117 -1.08 0.69 -5.25
CA VAL A 117 -1.15 -0.60 -4.55
C VAL A 117 -1.22 -0.40 -3.05
N ILE A 118 -2.11 -1.14 -2.39
CA ILE A 118 -2.18 -1.22 -0.92
C ILE A 118 -2.07 -2.68 -0.51
N ASN A 119 -1.10 -3.00 0.34
CA ASN A 119 -0.96 -4.31 0.96
C ASN A 119 -1.48 -4.24 2.40
N ILE A 120 -2.37 -5.16 2.76
CA ILE A 120 -3.06 -5.22 4.04
C ILE A 120 -2.79 -6.59 4.68
N PRO A 121 -2.45 -6.67 5.98
CA PRO A 121 -2.23 -7.96 6.62
C PRO A 121 -3.54 -8.73 6.80
N ASP A 122 -3.47 -10.06 6.72
CA ASP A 122 -4.59 -10.98 6.95
C ASP A 122 -5.20 -10.87 8.36
N SER A 123 -4.46 -10.24 9.28
CA SER A 123 -4.88 -9.98 10.65
C SER A 123 -5.92 -8.86 10.81
N ILE A 124 -6.26 -8.13 9.73
CA ILE A 124 -7.28 -7.08 9.76
C ILE A 124 -8.68 -7.69 9.90
N GLU A 125 -9.44 -7.16 10.84
CA GLU A 125 -10.80 -7.59 11.18
C GLU A 125 -11.87 -6.66 10.60
N ILE A 126 -11.55 -5.36 10.46
CA ILE A 126 -12.49 -4.34 9.99
C ILE A 126 -11.83 -3.47 8.93
N ILE A 127 -12.49 -3.33 7.80
CA ILE A 127 -12.16 -2.34 6.78
C ILE A 127 -13.40 -1.48 6.54
N GLU A 128 -13.30 -0.18 6.76
CA GLU A 128 -14.37 0.80 6.48
C GLU A 128 -14.43 1.11 4.97
N VAL A 129 -14.70 0.06 4.17
CA VAL A 129 -14.54 0.08 2.69
C VAL A 129 -15.28 1.22 2.00
N SER A 130 -16.47 1.59 2.50
CA SER A 130 -17.28 2.67 1.92
C SER A 130 -16.60 4.04 1.91
N THR A 131 -15.62 4.22 2.77
CA THR A 131 -14.90 5.48 2.95
C THR A 131 -13.39 5.35 2.86
N ALA A 132 -12.83 4.20 3.27
CA ALA A 132 -11.38 3.98 3.34
C ALA A 132 -10.69 4.21 1.99
N PHE A 133 -11.26 3.68 0.89
CA PHE A 133 -10.70 3.74 -0.46
C PHE A 133 -11.43 4.74 -1.38
N ARG A 134 -12.20 5.64 -0.82
CA ARG A 134 -13.00 6.58 -1.58
C ARG A 134 -12.12 7.49 -2.44
N ASN A 135 -12.55 7.74 -3.70
CA ASN A 135 -11.86 8.63 -4.65
C ASN A 135 -10.41 8.24 -4.97
N MET A 136 -10.04 6.97 -4.87
CA MET A 136 -8.70 6.47 -5.23
C MET A 136 -8.67 6.05 -6.70
N LYS A 137 -8.66 7.01 -7.62
CA LYS A 137 -8.82 6.78 -9.07
C LYS A 137 -7.69 5.95 -9.69
N ASN A 138 -6.50 5.98 -9.11
CA ASN A 138 -5.32 5.29 -9.65
C ASN A 138 -5.01 3.98 -8.91
N LEU A 139 -5.83 3.58 -7.93
CA LEU A 139 -5.62 2.34 -7.21
C LEU A 139 -5.93 1.16 -8.13
N ILE A 140 -4.96 0.28 -8.36
CA ILE A 140 -5.07 -0.90 -9.22
C ILE A 140 -5.16 -2.20 -8.42
N ALA A 141 -4.68 -2.21 -7.17
CA ALA A 141 -4.72 -3.41 -6.34
C ALA A 141 -4.83 -3.10 -4.83
N VAL A 142 -5.65 -3.91 -4.16
CA VAL A 142 -5.65 -4.09 -2.71
C VAL A 142 -5.33 -5.55 -2.45
N ASN A 143 -4.14 -5.84 -1.90
CA ASN A 143 -3.67 -7.19 -1.66
C ASN A 143 -3.74 -7.53 -0.17
N ILE A 144 -4.18 -8.73 0.15
CA ILE A 144 -4.05 -9.30 1.50
C ILE A 144 -2.78 -10.14 1.54
N TYR A 145 -1.87 -9.85 2.46
CA TYR A 145 -0.68 -10.65 2.69
C TYR A 145 -0.79 -11.46 3.98
N GLU A 146 -0.21 -12.66 3.95
CA GLU A 146 -0.24 -13.60 5.08
C GLU A 146 0.80 -13.21 6.14
N THR A 147 0.38 -13.20 7.40
CA THR A 147 1.25 -13.00 8.57
C THR A 147 1.69 -14.31 9.20
N GLY A 148 1.11 -15.43 8.76
CA GLY A 148 1.34 -16.76 9.31
C GLY A 148 0.67 -17.00 10.68
N THR A 149 -0.15 -16.09 11.14
CA THR A 149 -0.80 -16.17 12.48
C THR A 149 -2.31 -16.37 12.41
N ILE A 150 -2.93 -16.22 11.24
CA ILE A 150 -4.38 -16.27 11.07
C ILE A 150 -4.79 -17.46 10.20
N ASN A 151 -5.58 -18.38 10.76
CA ASN A 151 -6.08 -19.56 10.04
C ASN A 151 -7.31 -19.28 9.16
N ALA A 152 -8.13 -18.28 9.55
CA ALA A 152 -9.35 -17.91 8.84
C ALA A 152 -9.43 -16.38 8.74
N PRO A 153 -8.75 -15.76 7.76
CA PRO A 153 -8.74 -14.31 7.62
C PRO A 153 -10.13 -13.80 7.22
N ARG A 154 -10.50 -12.64 7.76
CA ARG A 154 -11.76 -11.93 7.42
C ARG A 154 -11.81 -11.48 5.97
N TYR A 155 -10.66 -11.18 5.40
CA TYR A 155 -10.52 -10.70 4.03
C TYR A 155 -9.51 -11.54 3.27
N SER A 156 -9.70 -11.62 1.97
CA SER A 156 -8.75 -12.18 1.00
C SER A 156 -8.66 -11.27 -0.22
N SER A 157 -7.70 -11.50 -1.08
CA SER A 157 -7.61 -10.78 -2.36
C SER A 157 -7.29 -11.75 -3.48
N ASP A 158 -7.77 -11.43 -4.67
CA ASP A 158 -7.45 -12.10 -5.91
C ASP A 158 -7.19 -11.05 -6.98
N ASP A 159 -6.01 -11.10 -7.59
CA ASP A 159 -5.57 -10.11 -8.59
C ASP A 159 -5.89 -8.65 -8.20
N GLY A 160 -5.64 -8.31 -6.92
CA GLY A 160 -5.87 -6.97 -6.37
C GLY A 160 -7.32 -6.60 -6.07
N VAL A 161 -8.29 -7.47 -6.33
CA VAL A 161 -9.69 -7.30 -5.91
C VAL A 161 -9.85 -7.81 -4.49
N LEU A 162 -10.44 -6.99 -3.62
CA LEU A 162 -10.65 -7.33 -2.21
C LEU A 162 -11.97 -8.08 -2.00
N TYR A 163 -11.89 -9.18 -1.29
CA TYR A 163 -13.03 -9.99 -0.87
C TYR A 163 -13.21 -10.00 0.64
N ALA A 164 -14.44 -9.97 1.11
CA ALA A 164 -14.79 -10.37 2.46
C ALA A 164 -15.13 -11.86 2.46
N ASN A 165 -14.55 -12.62 3.39
CA ASN A 165 -14.76 -14.06 3.52
C ASN A 165 -15.89 -14.35 4.49
N ASP A 166 -16.81 -15.24 4.10
CA ASP A 166 -17.90 -15.76 4.90
C ASP A 166 -17.87 -17.31 4.86
N VAL A 167 -18.55 -17.95 5.79
CA VAL A 167 -18.69 -19.42 5.80
C VAL A 167 -19.38 -19.98 4.59
N ALA A 168 -20.21 -19.19 3.92
CA ALA A 168 -20.95 -19.58 2.72
C ALA A 168 -20.18 -19.32 1.42
N GLY A 169 -19.13 -18.51 1.46
CA GLY A 169 -18.34 -18.10 0.29
C GLY A 169 -17.79 -16.68 0.42
N LYS A 170 -17.51 -16.05 -0.70
CA LYS A 170 -16.89 -14.71 -0.74
C LYS A 170 -17.84 -13.64 -1.24
N GLU A 171 -17.66 -12.43 -0.75
CA GLU A 171 -18.32 -11.23 -1.25
C GLU A 171 -17.26 -10.27 -1.80
N ILE A 172 -17.43 -9.69 -2.99
CA ILE A 172 -16.55 -8.62 -3.47
C ILE A 172 -16.74 -7.42 -2.54
N SER A 173 -15.72 -7.10 -1.78
CA SER A 173 -15.73 -6.00 -0.81
C SER A 173 -15.32 -4.68 -1.45
N TYR A 174 -14.33 -4.72 -2.34
CA TYR A 174 -13.87 -3.55 -3.09
C TYR A 174 -13.23 -3.94 -4.42
N PHE A 175 -13.61 -3.24 -5.50
CA PHE A 175 -12.98 -3.34 -6.81
C PHE A 175 -12.21 -2.04 -7.08
N PRO A 176 -10.87 -2.10 -7.30
CA PRO A 176 -10.06 -0.90 -7.47
C PRO A 176 -10.42 -0.10 -8.73
N ALA A 177 -10.60 1.21 -8.58
CA ALA A 177 -11.05 2.10 -9.67
C ALA A 177 -10.04 2.27 -10.81
N GLY A 178 -8.75 2.06 -10.55
CA GLY A 178 -7.69 2.11 -11.55
C GLY A 178 -7.39 0.76 -12.21
N LYS A 179 -8.09 -0.31 -11.80
CA LYS A 179 -7.89 -1.64 -12.40
C LYS A 179 -8.49 -1.67 -13.81
N SER A 180 -7.70 -2.14 -14.76
CA SER A 180 -8.09 -2.27 -16.17
C SER A 180 -7.93 -3.70 -16.65
N GLY A 181 -8.56 -4.02 -17.79
CA GLY A 181 -8.53 -5.35 -18.40
C GLY A 181 -9.69 -6.24 -17.92
N GLU A 182 -9.62 -7.50 -18.33
CA GLU A 182 -10.60 -8.52 -17.93
C GLU A 182 -10.30 -9.03 -16.51
N TYR A 183 -11.35 -9.25 -15.74
CA TYR A 183 -11.26 -9.88 -14.43
C TYR A 183 -12.29 -10.99 -14.31
N ALA A 184 -11.84 -12.21 -14.04
CA ALA A 184 -12.71 -13.35 -13.79
C ALA A 184 -13.08 -13.41 -12.29
N ILE A 185 -14.36 -13.22 -11.98
CA ILE A 185 -14.88 -13.33 -10.61
C ILE A 185 -14.65 -14.76 -10.09
N LEU A 186 -14.19 -14.89 -8.87
CA LEU A 186 -13.93 -16.18 -8.25
C LEU A 186 -15.19 -17.06 -8.20
N PRO A 187 -15.08 -18.38 -8.47
CA PRO A 187 -16.24 -19.29 -8.51
C PRO A 187 -17.02 -19.40 -7.20
N ASP A 188 -16.35 -19.18 -6.06
CA ASP A 188 -16.95 -19.18 -4.71
C ASP A 188 -17.54 -17.83 -4.29
N THR A 189 -17.69 -16.89 -5.23
CA THR A 189 -18.31 -15.59 -4.96
C THR A 189 -19.82 -15.74 -4.87
N ILE A 190 -20.37 -15.47 -3.68
CA ILE A 190 -21.79 -15.55 -3.38
C ILE A 190 -22.51 -14.20 -3.50
N ARG A 191 -21.76 -13.09 -3.50
CA ARG A 191 -22.34 -11.76 -3.55
C ARG A 191 -21.45 -10.74 -4.26
N ILE A 192 -22.10 -9.92 -5.08
CA ILE A 192 -21.54 -8.73 -5.70
C ILE A 192 -22.41 -7.55 -5.24
N PRO A 193 -21.93 -6.68 -4.33
CA PRO A 193 -22.73 -5.56 -3.83
C PRO A 193 -23.08 -4.56 -4.93
N ALA A 194 -24.26 -3.94 -4.82
CA ALA A 194 -24.61 -2.83 -5.68
C ALA A 194 -23.54 -1.74 -5.61
N LYS A 195 -23.13 -1.20 -6.76
CA LYS A 195 -22.13 -0.13 -6.89
C LYS A 195 -20.68 -0.54 -6.60
N VAL A 196 -20.35 -1.82 -6.42
CA VAL A 196 -18.95 -2.23 -6.23
C VAL A 196 -18.07 -1.79 -7.41
N PHE A 197 -18.60 -1.71 -8.61
CA PHE A 197 -17.94 -1.20 -9.83
C PHE A 197 -18.25 0.27 -10.15
N TYR A 198 -18.87 1.02 -9.24
CA TYR A 198 -19.36 2.38 -9.55
C TYR A 198 -18.23 3.41 -9.79
N GLN A 199 -17.03 3.07 -9.37
CA GLN A 199 -15.84 3.95 -9.51
C GLN A 199 -14.87 3.48 -10.61
N VAL A 200 -15.24 2.48 -11.38
CA VAL A 200 -14.43 1.89 -12.47
C VAL A 200 -14.74 2.58 -13.79
#